data_3772cfe1098e43abdefa715d6618a6cb
#
_entry.id   3772cfe1098e43abdefa715d6618a6cb
#
_cell.length_a   1.000
_cell.length_b   1.000
_cell.length_c   1.000
_cell.angle_alpha   90.00
_cell.angle_beta   90.00
_cell.angle_gamma   90.00
#
_symmetry.space_group_name_H-M   'P 1'
#
loop_
_entity.id
_entity.type
_entity.pdbx_description
1 polymer ?
#
loop_
_entity_poly.entity_id
_entity_poly.type
_entity_poly.pdbx_seq_one_letter_code
_entity_poly.pdbx_strand_id
1 'polypeptide(L)'
;MIVSVDLGNKNIKTPELLFLTGLDSYDSNPSTTFFRNDCIQYEGKYYTVGSHRIEYTRYKHTDDRFFILTLMAVAKEIKRRGLKGDNYEVELLLSLPPAHYRTQHENLKNYMMMKGQHVNFMFNDNPMSVTFKDVIVFIQGHAALYTRSN
;
A
#
# COMPACT_ATOMS: atom_id res chain seq x y z
N MET A 1 13.78 1.67 4.97
CA MET A 1 12.82 1.30 6.02
C MET A 1 12.08 0.03 5.64
N ILE A 2 11.63 -0.72 6.61
CA ILE A 2 10.83 -1.93 6.38
C ILE A 2 9.37 -1.59 6.64
N VAL A 3 8.50 -1.92 5.69
CA VAL A 3 7.05 -1.80 5.84
C VAL A 3 6.40 -3.15 5.53
N SER A 4 5.66 -3.66 6.49
CA SER A 4 4.93 -4.92 6.37
C SER A 4 3.46 -4.61 6.11
N VAL A 5 2.91 -5.13 5.01
CA VAL A 5 1.52 -4.88 4.62
C VAL A 5 0.84 -6.21 4.33
N ASP A 6 -0.24 -6.45 5.05
CA ASP A 6 -1.13 -7.58 4.78
C ASP A 6 -2.25 -7.08 3.85
N LEU A 7 -2.22 -7.56 2.61
CA LEU A 7 -3.21 -7.21 1.59
C LEU A 7 -4.42 -8.14 1.71
N GLY A 8 -5.21 -7.92 2.75
CA GLY A 8 -6.41 -8.72 2.96
C GLY A 8 -7.55 -8.33 2.01
N ASN A 9 -8.51 -9.22 1.84
CA ASN A 9 -9.68 -8.95 1.01
C ASN A 9 -10.68 -8.00 1.69
N LYS A 10 -10.65 -7.94 3.01
CA LYS A 10 -11.53 -7.06 3.79
C LYS A 10 -10.79 -5.83 4.29
N ASN A 11 -9.59 -6.01 4.82
CA ASN A 11 -8.80 -4.94 5.39
C ASN A 11 -7.35 -5.02 4.93
N ILE A 12 -6.74 -3.84 4.82
CA ILE A 12 -5.29 -3.69 4.67
C ILE A 12 -4.74 -3.48 6.08
N LYS A 13 -3.69 -4.19 6.42
CA LYS A 13 -3.08 -4.12 7.76
C LYS A 13 -1.59 -3.89 7.68
N THR A 14 -1.10 -3.02 8.55
CA THR A 14 0.30 -3.02 8.96
C THR A 14 0.33 -3.40 10.44
N PRO A 15 1.50 -3.59 11.07
CA PRO A 15 1.54 -3.87 12.51
C PRO A 15 0.80 -2.85 13.37
N GLU A 16 0.73 -1.59 12.91
CA GLU A 16 0.14 -0.49 13.69
C GLU A 16 -1.11 0.12 13.07
N LEU A 17 -1.48 -0.27 11.84
CA LEU A 17 -2.58 0.35 11.12
C LEU A 17 -3.55 -0.69 10.59
N LEU A 18 -4.81 -0.28 10.49
CA LEU A 18 -5.88 -1.09 9.92
C LEU A 18 -6.82 -0.17 9.16
N PHE A 19 -7.09 -0.47 7.89
CA PHE A 19 -8.10 0.26 7.13
C PHE A 19 -8.76 -0.66 6.10
N LEU A 20 -9.91 -0.22 5.60
CA LEU A 20 -10.71 -1.02 4.68
C LEU A 20 -9.97 -1.25 3.36
N THR A 21 -10.10 -2.45 2.79
CA THR A 21 -9.67 -2.74 1.43
C THR A 21 -10.69 -2.14 0.47
N GLY A 22 -10.64 -0.84 0.34
CA GLY A 22 -11.54 -0.07 -0.51
C GLY A 22 -10.89 1.24 -0.92
N LEU A 23 -11.18 1.69 -2.13
CA LEU A 23 -10.55 2.86 -2.71
C LEU A 23 -11.59 3.69 -3.47
N ASP A 24 -11.72 4.97 -3.11
CA ASP A 24 -12.51 5.93 -3.85
C ASP A 24 -11.57 6.81 -4.67
N SER A 25 -11.95 7.11 -5.90
CA SER A 25 -11.16 7.97 -6.79
C SER A 25 -11.93 9.23 -7.16
N TYR A 26 -11.17 10.32 -7.36
CA TYR A 26 -11.71 11.63 -7.66
C TYR A 26 -10.87 12.30 -8.75
N ASP A 27 -11.52 13.07 -9.62
CA ASP A 27 -10.82 13.84 -10.66
C ASP A 27 -10.29 15.17 -10.12
N SER A 28 -10.81 15.66 -9.00
CA SER A 28 -10.36 16.87 -8.33
C SER A 28 -10.10 16.60 -6.86
N ASN A 29 -9.30 17.47 -6.22
CA ASN A 29 -8.87 17.26 -4.85
C ASN A 29 -10.06 17.26 -3.87
N PRO A 30 -10.36 16.12 -3.21
CA PRO A 30 -11.49 16.03 -2.26
C PRO A 30 -11.19 16.71 -0.92
N SER A 31 -9.94 17.08 -0.64
CA SER A 31 -9.57 17.67 0.66
C SER A 31 -10.15 19.05 0.87
N THR A 32 -10.68 19.70 -0.17
CA THR A 32 -11.38 20.97 -0.06
C THR A 32 -12.80 20.82 0.50
N THR A 33 -13.26 19.59 0.66
CA THR A 33 -14.56 19.28 1.23
C THR A 33 -14.37 18.71 2.64
N PHE A 34 -15.41 18.19 3.23
CA PHE A 34 -15.46 17.80 4.65
C PHE A 34 -14.63 16.57 5.04
N PHE A 35 -13.80 16.04 4.13
CA PHE A 35 -13.07 14.81 4.40
C PHE A 35 -11.71 15.11 5.02
N ARG A 36 -11.50 14.59 6.23
CA ARG A 36 -10.20 14.62 6.92
C ARG A 36 -9.41 13.32 6.72
N ASN A 37 -9.73 12.59 5.67
CA ASN A 37 -9.06 11.33 5.35
C ASN A 37 -7.78 11.58 4.60
N ASP A 38 -6.80 10.70 4.81
CA ASP A 38 -5.57 10.74 4.03
C ASP A 38 -5.89 10.57 2.55
N CYS A 39 -5.21 11.36 1.73
CA CYS A 39 -5.44 11.41 0.29
C CYS A 39 -4.13 11.25 -0.46
N ILE A 40 -4.13 10.40 -1.47
CA ILE A 40 -3.02 10.25 -2.41
C ILE A 40 -3.43 10.83 -3.76
N GLN A 41 -2.57 11.67 -4.33
CA GLN A 41 -2.65 12.04 -5.74
C GLN A 41 -1.58 11.27 -6.50
N TYR A 42 -2.02 10.46 -7.46
CA TYR A 42 -1.15 9.60 -8.24
C TYR A 42 -1.64 9.55 -9.69
N GLU A 43 -0.74 9.81 -10.62
CA GLU A 43 -1.03 9.81 -12.06
C GLU A 43 -2.29 10.61 -12.43
N GLY A 44 -2.42 11.81 -11.85
CA GLY A 44 -3.48 12.75 -12.20
C GLY A 44 -4.82 12.50 -11.52
N LYS A 45 -4.92 11.50 -10.67
CA LYS A 45 -6.15 11.22 -9.91
C LYS A 45 -5.89 11.27 -8.41
N TYR A 46 -6.96 11.52 -7.67
CA TYR A 46 -6.94 11.56 -6.20
C TYR A 46 -7.64 10.33 -5.64
N TYR A 47 -7.07 9.76 -4.59
CA TYR A 47 -7.58 8.53 -3.98
C TYR A 47 -7.65 8.67 -2.47
N THR A 48 -8.75 8.18 -1.91
CA THR A 48 -8.91 8.02 -0.46
C THR A 48 -9.30 6.58 -0.17
N VAL A 49 -9.12 6.14 1.07
CA VAL A 49 -9.66 4.84 1.49
C VAL A 49 -11.18 4.91 1.33
N GLY A 50 -11.74 3.96 0.60
CA GLY A 50 -13.15 3.94 0.28
C GLY A 50 -14.04 3.52 1.44
N SER A 51 -15.32 3.86 1.32
CA SER A 51 -16.35 3.45 2.29
C SER A 51 -16.87 2.03 2.03
N HIS A 52 -16.59 1.48 0.85
CA HIS A 52 -17.02 0.15 0.45
C HIS A 52 -15.83 -0.69 0.05
N ARG A 53 -15.86 -1.96 0.45
CA ARG A 53 -14.81 -2.92 0.12
C ARG A 53 -14.75 -3.16 -1.39
N ILE A 54 -13.51 -3.27 -1.92
CA ILE A 54 -13.28 -3.78 -3.27
C ILE A 54 -13.79 -5.21 -3.33
N GLU A 55 -14.51 -5.58 -4.39
CA GLU A 55 -14.95 -6.95 -4.57
C GLU A 55 -13.76 -7.90 -4.59
N TYR A 56 -13.97 -9.14 -4.15
CA TYR A 56 -12.93 -10.14 -4.08
C TYR A 56 -12.16 -10.23 -5.39
N THR A 57 -10.85 -10.07 -5.31
CA THR A 57 -9.93 -10.21 -6.43
C THR A 57 -8.89 -11.25 -6.08
N ARG A 58 -8.88 -12.34 -6.84
CA ARG A 58 -7.92 -13.42 -6.63
C ARG A 58 -6.49 -12.97 -6.99
N TYR A 59 -6.35 -12.21 -8.09
CA TYR A 59 -5.06 -11.80 -8.63
C TYR A 59 -4.80 -10.32 -8.35
N LYS A 60 -4.18 -10.02 -7.20
CA LYS A 60 -3.94 -8.65 -6.76
C LYS A 60 -2.97 -7.88 -7.68
N HIS A 61 -2.10 -8.59 -8.38
CA HIS A 61 -1.15 -7.96 -9.31
C HIS A 61 -1.79 -7.49 -10.62
N THR A 62 -3.05 -7.81 -10.87
CA THR A 62 -3.78 -7.34 -12.06
C THR A 62 -4.67 -6.14 -11.77
N ASP A 63 -4.70 -5.68 -10.53
CA ASP A 63 -5.57 -4.59 -10.10
C ASP A 63 -4.73 -3.49 -9.45
N ASP A 64 -4.53 -2.38 -10.16
CA ASP A 64 -3.71 -1.27 -9.69
C ASP A 64 -4.23 -0.63 -8.39
N ARG A 65 -5.48 -0.88 -8.01
CA ARG A 65 -6.00 -0.40 -6.73
C ARG A 65 -5.21 -0.98 -5.57
N PHE A 66 -4.73 -2.22 -5.66
CA PHE A 66 -3.90 -2.81 -4.60
C PHE A 66 -2.53 -2.15 -4.52
N PHE A 67 -1.97 -1.72 -5.64
CA PHE A 67 -0.74 -0.93 -5.63
C PHE A 67 -0.97 0.41 -4.92
N ILE A 68 -2.06 1.10 -5.23
CA ILE A 68 -2.40 2.39 -4.62
C ILE A 68 -2.68 2.21 -3.13
N LEU A 69 -3.37 1.15 -2.73
CA LEU A 69 -3.60 0.84 -1.31
C LEU A 69 -2.29 0.53 -0.59
N THR A 70 -1.34 -0.12 -1.27
CA THR A 70 0.01 -0.35 -0.72
C THR A 70 0.75 0.97 -0.52
N LEU A 71 0.68 1.89 -1.49
CA LEU A 71 1.24 3.23 -1.33
C LEU A 71 0.60 3.97 -0.15
N MET A 72 -0.71 3.83 0.01
CA MET A 72 -1.42 4.44 1.12
C MET A 72 -0.90 3.89 2.46
N ALA A 73 -0.71 2.58 2.56
CA ALA A 73 -0.17 1.96 3.76
C ALA A 73 1.25 2.47 4.06
N VAL A 74 2.11 2.53 3.05
CA VAL A 74 3.49 3.02 3.18
C VAL A 74 3.50 4.49 3.61
N ALA A 75 2.70 5.33 2.97
CA ALA A 75 2.62 6.76 3.30
C ALA A 75 2.12 6.99 4.72
N LYS A 76 1.09 6.24 5.14
CA LYS A 76 0.58 6.30 6.50
C LYS A 76 1.64 5.87 7.53
N GLU A 77 2.43 4.85 7.22
CA GLU A 77 3.51 4.41 8.09
C GLU A 77 4.63 5.44 8.19
N ILE A 78 5.00 6.06 7.08
CA ILE A 78 5.98 7.15 7.08
C ILE A 78 5.51 8.30 7.98
N LYS A 79 4.25 8.70 7.83
CA LYS A 79 3.64 9.75 8.65
C LYS A 79 3.61 9.35 10.13
N ARG A 80 3.16 8.14 10.43
CA ARG A 80 3.06 7.64 11.80
C ARG A 80 4.43 7.60 12.49
N ARG A 81 5.46 7.18 11.76
CA ARG A 81 6.84 7.10 12.29
C ARG A 81 7.51 8.46 12.39
N GLY A 82 6.89 9.51 11.86
CA GLY A 82 7.46 10.85 11.87
C GLY A 82 8.72 11.00 11.04
N LEU A 83 8.88 10.19 10.00
CA LEU A 83 10.07 10.23 9.15
C LEU A 83 10.04 11.47 8.26
N LYS A 84 11.21 12.05 8.06
CA LYS A 84 11.42 13.23 7.21
C LYS A 84 12.33 12.87 6.06
N GLY A 85 12.04 13.36 4.87
CA GLY A 85 12.87 13.13 3.70
C GLY A 85 12.07 13.34 2.43
N ASP A 86 12.78 13.34 1.30
CA ASP A 86 12.18 13.55 -0.02
C ASP A 86 11.97 12.23 -0.75
N ASN A 87 12.83 11.26 -0.52
CA ASN A 87 12.76 9.95 -1.17
C ASN A 87 12.99 8.86 -0.12
N TYR A 88 12.01 7.96 -0.02
CA TYR A 88 12.05 6.87 0.96
C TYR A 88 12.34 5.55 0.24
N GLU A 89 13.40 4.89 0.64
CA GLU A 89 13.70 3.53 0.20
C GLU A 89 13.00 2.55 1.12
N VAL A 90 12.16 1.70 0.55
CA VAL A 90 11.30 0.79 1.30
C VAL A 90 11.61 -0.66 0.93
N GLU A 91 11.86 -1.47 1.96
CA GLU A 91 11.80 -2.92 1.85
C GLU A 91 10.37 -3.33 2.22
N LEU A 92 9.65 -3.85 1.23
CA LEU A 92 8.23 -4.13 1.37
C LEU A 92 8.00 -5.61 1.65
N LEU A 93 7.31 -5.90 2.75
CA LEU A 93 6.93 -7.26 3.12
C LEU A 93 5.42 -7.39 2.92
N LEU A 94 5.01 -8.22 1.97
CA LEU A 94 3.61 -8.44 1.65
C LEU A 94 3.17 -9.82 2.08
N SER A 95 1.92 -9.93 2.51
CA SER A 95 1.31 -11.22 2.87
C SER A 95 0.19 -11.59 1.92
N LEU A 96 0.14 -12.87 1.55
CA LEU A 96 -0.95 -13.46 0.80
C LEU A 96 -1.59 -14.60 1.58
N PRO A 97 -2.92 -14.82 1.43
CA PRO A 97 -3.55 -16.02 1.96
C PRO A 97 -2.85 -17.28 1.46
N PRO A 98 -2.77 -18.35 2.27
CA PRO A 98 -2.07 -19.58 1.85
C PRO A 98 -2.58 -20.17 0.54
N ALA A 99 -3.88 -20.07 0.27
CA ALA A 99 -4.47 -20.57 -0.97
C ALA A 99 -3.96 -19.88 -2.23
N HIS A 100 -3.45 -18.66 -2.11
CA HIS A 100 -3.01 -17.86 -3.25
C HIS A 100 -1.48 -17.73 -3.32
N TYR A 101 -0.78 -18.00 -2.23
CA TYR A 101 0.66 -17.75 -2.15
C TYR A 101 1.45 -18.49 -3.22
N ARG A 102 1.23 -19.81 -3.34
CA ARG A 102 2.04 -20.66 -4.22
C ARG A 102 1.98 -20.19 -5.68
N THR A 103 0.81 -19.78 -6.15
CA THR A 103 0.60 -19.42 -7.56
C THR A 103 0.85 -17.96 -7.86
N GLN A 104 0.87 -17.09 -6.86
CA GLN A 104 0.83 -15.64 -7.10
C GLN A 104 1.99 -14.85 -6.48
N HIS A 105 2.78 -15.45 -5.58
CA HIS A 105 3.79 -14.67 -4.86
C HIS A 105 4.83 -14.04 -5.78
N GLU A 106 5.29 -14.75 -6.82
CA GLU A 106 6.27 -14.19 -7.76
C GLU A 106 5.67 -13.10 -8.64
N ASN A 107 4.46 -13.30 -9.14
CA ASN A 107 3.78 -12.30 -9.97
C ASN A 107 3.52 -11.02 -9.18
N LEU A 108 3.09 -11.14 -7.93
CA LEU A 108 2.87 -9.99 -7.07
C LEU A 108 4.19 -9.26 -6.76
N LYS A 109 5.25 -10.01 -6.44
CA LYS A 109 6.58 -9.44 -6.22
C LYS A 109 7.04 -8.65 -7.45
N ASN A 110 7.00 -9.27 -8.63
CA ASN A 110 7.47 -8.64 -9.86
C ASN A 110 6.65 -7.41 -10.21
N TYR A 111 5.33 -7.47 -10.02
CA TYR A 111 4.44 -6.35 -10.26
C TYR A 111 4.79 -5.16 -9.34
N MET A 112 4.94 -5.41 -8.05
CA MET A 112 5.27 -4.37 -7.08
C MET A 112 6.67 -3.80 -7.30
N MET A 113 7.64 -4.62 -7.67
CA MET A 113 8.98 -4.14 -8.01
C MET A 113 8.96 -3.27 -9.26
N MET A 114 8.21 -3.66 -10.28
CA MET A 114 8.08 -2.87 -11.51
C MET A 114 7.40 -1.52 -11.24
N LYS A 115 6.26 -1.54 -10.58
CA LYS A 115 5.49 -0.33 -10.28
C LYS A 115 6.22 0.57 -9.28
N GLY A 116 6.97 -0.01 -8.37
CA GLY A 116 7.62 0.68 -7.27
C GLY A 116 9.07 1.10 -7.50
N GLN A 117 9.59 1.06 -8.75
CA GLN A 117 10.98 1.44 -9.04
C GLN A 117 11.30 2.88 -8.60
N HIS A 118 10.40 3.79 -8.85
CA HIS A 118 10.47 5.16 -8.37
C HIS A 118 9.09 5.78 -8.51
N VAL A 119 8.43 5.97 -7.39
CA VAL A 119 7.04 6.43 -7.38
C VAL A 119 6.98 7.83 -6.81
N ASN A 120 6.52 8.77 -7.63
CA ASN A 120 6.26 10.14 -7.20
C ASN A 120 4.75 10.32 -7.03
N PHE A 121 4.35 10.84 -5.90
CA PHE A 121 2.94 11.09 -5.61
C PHE A 121 2.82 12.22 -4.59
N MET A 122 1.59 12.67 -4.37
CA MET A 122 1.31 13.64 -3.30
C MET A 122 0.57 12.88 -2.19
N PHE A 123 0.98 13.09 -0.96
CA PHE A 123 0.28 12.55 0.21
C PHE A 123 -0.16 13.73 1.06
N ASN A 124 -1.47 13.92 1.19
CA ASN A 124 -2.06 15.06 1.91
C ASN A 124 -1.47 16.39 1.42
N ASP A 125 -1.41 16.55 0.09
CA ASP A 125 -0.91 17.73 -0.62
C ASP A 125 0.60 17.98 -0.47
N ASN A 126 1.35 17.02 0.07
CA ASN A 126 2.81 17.11 0.18
C ASN A 126 3.48 16.12 -0.78
N PRO A 127 4.51 16.55 -1.53
CA PRO A 127 5.24 15.64 -2.40
C PRO A 127 5.89 14.52 -1.59
N MET A 128 5.80 13.31 -2.13
CA MET A 128 6.43 12.14 -1.53
C MET A 128 6.96 11.25 -2.66
N SER A 129 8.15 10.72 -2.49
CA SER A 129 8.74 9.76 -3.42
C SER A 129 9.13 8.51 -2.68
N VAL A 130 8.79 7.35 -3.24
CA VAL A 130 9.04 6.04 -2.64
C VAL A 130 9.67 5.14 -3.69
N THR A 131 10.68 4.38 -3.28
CA THR A 131 11.28 3.33 -4.09
C THR A 131 11.17 2.03 -3.32
N PHE A 132 10.55 1.02 -3.91
CA PHE A 132 10.55 -0.33 -3.36
C PHE A 132 11.87 -1.00 -3.71
N LYS A 133 12.78 -0.98 -2.76
CA LYS A 133 14.12 -1.50 -2.94
C LYS A 133 14.12 -3.02 -3.03
N ASP A 134 13.24 -3.64 -2.28
CA ASP A 134 12.98 -5.07 -2.32
C ASP A 134 11.54 -5.34 -1.94
N VAL A 135 10.98 -6.41 -2.48
CA VAL A 135 9.64 -6.89 -2.15
C VAL A 135 9.74 -8.37 -1.83
N ILE A 136 9.30 -8.74 -0.64
CA ILE A 136 9.25 -10.13 -0.21
C ILE A 136 7.79 -10.48 0.10
N VAL A 137 7.32 -11.58 -0.47
CA VAL A 137 5.94 -12.02 -0.27
C VAL A 137 5.93 -13.26 0.65
N PHE A 138 5.13 -13.18 1.69
CA PHE A 138 4.98 -14.23 2.70
C PHE A 138 3.60 -14.83 2.68
N ILE A 139 3.47 -16.03 3.25
CA ILE A 139 2.17 -16.58 3.63
C ILE A 139 1.61 -15.73 4.77
N GLN A 140 0.32 -15.42 4.72
CA GLN A 140 -0.37 -14.60 5.71
C GLN A 140 -0.06 -15.06 7.15
N GLY A 141 0.33 -14.11 7.99
CA GLY A 141 0.74 -14.35 9.37
C GLY A 141 2.25 -14.42 9.58
N HIS A 142 3.02 -14.84 8.59
CA HIS A 142 4.48 -15.01 8.73
C HIS A 142 5.24 -13.68 8.66
N ALA A 143 4.74 -12.70 7.89
CA ALA A 143 5.38 -11.39 7.78
C ALA A 143 5.43 -10.65 9.12
N ALA A 144 4.40 -10.82 9.97
CA ALA A 144 4.37 -10.21 11.29
C ALA A 144 5.46 -10.76 12.21
N LEU A 145 5.75 -12.06 12.11
CA LEU A 145 6.84 -12.68 12.87
C LEU A 145 8.20 -12.15 12.41
N TYR A 146 8.38 -12.00 11.11
CA TYR A 146 9.63 -11.45 10.55
C TYR A 146 9.89 -10.04 11.05
N THR A 147 8.89 -9.18 11.05
CA THR A 147 9.05 -7.79 11.50
C THR A 147 9.35 -7.69 12.99
N ARG A 148 8.84 -8.61 13.81
CA ARG A 148 9.10 -8.65 15.24
C ARG A 148 10.52 -9.10 15.59
N SER A 149 11.16 -9.87 14.73
CA SER A 149 12.51 -10.35 14.96
C SER A 149 13.58 -9.30 14.63
N ASN A 150 13.20 -8.21 14.04
CA ASN A 150 14.06 -7.07 13.75
C ASN A 150 13.83 -5.97 14.78
#